data_c248e0dc5304ac3e6858f5f8b826a103
#
_entry.id   c248e0dc5304ac3e6858f5f8b826a103
#
_cell.length_a   1.000
_cell.length_b   1.000
_cell.length_c   1.000
_cell.angle_alpha   90.00
_cell.angle_beta   90.00
_cell.angle_gamma   90.00
#
_symmetry.space_group_name_H-M   'P 1'
#
loop_
_entity.id
_entity.type
_entity.pdbx_description
1 polymer ?
#
loop_
_entity_poly.entity_id
_entity_poly.type
_entity_poly.pdbx_seq_one_letter_code
_entity_poly.pdbx_strand_id
1 'polypeptide(L)'
;RRKWAEQQLIYAAKASQNLGLKSHVGFSGALAWPFLYPWPQRPSGLIETAFKELARRWKPILNVYDECGVDYCYELHPGEDLFDGSTFEMFVDYLKGHPRACINYDPSHFVLQCLDYLSFIDLY
;
A
#
# COMPACT_ATOMS: atom_id res chain seq x y z
N ARG A 1 -12.31 -15.98 0.36
CA ARG A 1 -10.91 -15.63 0.02
C ARG A 1 -10.47 -14.31 0.70
N ARG A 2 -11.22 -13.18 0.55
CA ARG A 2 -10.83 -11.88 1.15
C ARG A 2 -10.62 -11.95 2.66
N LYS A 3 -11.63 -12.41 3.44
CA LYS A 3 -11.53 -12.56 4.90
C LYS A 3 -10.34 -13.43 5.34
N TRP A 4 -10.02 -14.43 4.56
CA TRP A 4 -8.84 -15.26 4.81
C TRP A 4 -7.55 -14.44 4.65
N ALA A 5 -7.42 -13.64 3.58
CA ALA A 5 -6.25 -12.79 3.36
C ALA A 5 -6.10 -11.73 4.46
N GLU A 6 -7.19 -11.06 4.85
CA GLU A 6 -7.20 -10.13 5.99
C GLU A 6 -6.66 -10.82 7.27
N GLN A 7 -7.12 -12.05 7.53
CA GLN A 7 -6.68 -12.82 8.70
C GLN A 7 -5.20 -13.19 8.63
N GLN A 8 -4.65 -13.50 7.43
CA GLN A 8 -3.23 -13.79 7.28
C GLN A 8 -2.38 -12.54 7.57
N LEU A 9 -2.81 -11.36 7.15
CA LEU A 9 -2.12 -10.10 7.46
C LEU A 9 -2.13 -9.80 8.98
N ILE A 10 -3.25 -10.07 9.65
CA ILE A 10 -3.34 -9.95 11.12
C ILE A 10 -2.40 -10.94 11.83
N TYR A 11 -2.31 -12.18 11.34
CA TYR A 11 -1.35 -13.15 11.88
C TYR A 11 0.08 -12.73 11.64
N ALA A 12 0.38 -12.14 10.47
CA ALA A 12 1.70 -11.61 10.16
C ALA A 12 2.11 -10.47 11.10
N ALA A 13 1.21 -9.55 11.44
CA ALA A 13 1.46 -8.50 12.42
C ALA A 13 1.87 -9.08 13.77
N LYS A 14 1.10 -10.04 14.29
CA LYS A 14 1.38 -10.71 15.57
C LYS A 14 2.66 -11.52 15.54
N ALA A 15 2.92 -12.23 14.43
CA ALA A 15 4.17 -12.97 14.26
C ALA A 15 5.38 -12.04 14.24
N SER A 16 5.30 -10.90 13.53
CA SER A 16 6.34 -9.88 13.51
C SER A 16 6.61 -9.33 14.93
N GLN A 17 5.57 -9.03 15.68
CA GLN A 17 5.69 -8.60 17.09
C GLN A 17 6.39 -9.67 17.94
N ASN A 18 5.96 -10.92 17.84
CA ASN A 18 6.54 -12.04 18.62
C ASN A 18 8.02 -12.29 18.29
N LEU A 19 8.42 -11.99 17.05
CA LEU A 19 9.81 -12.08 16.61
C LEU A 19 10.63 -10.82 16.93
N GLY A 20 10.02 -9.79 17.51
CA GLY A 20 10.67 -8.54 17.85
C GLY A 20 10.95 -7.65 16.62
N LEU A 21 10.31 -7.92 15.48
CA LEU A 21 10.45 -7.13 14.26
C LEU A 21 9.70 -5.80 14.40
N LYS A 22 10.21 -4.76 13.74
CA LYS A 22 9.61 -3.42 13.74
C LYS A 22 8.87 -3.09 12.45
N SER A 23 9.12 -3.86 11.40
CA SER A 23 8.50 -3.68 10.08
C SER A 23 8.13 -5.01 9.45
N HIS A 24 7.11 -4.97 8.62
CA HIS A 24 6.65 -6.05 7.76
C HIS A 24 6.44 -5.52 6.35
N VAL A 25 7.03 -6.16 5.36
CA VAL A 25 6.93 -5.74 3.96
C VAL A 25 5.85 -6.52 3.25
N GLY A 26 5.09 -5.85 2.40
CA GLY A 26 4.08 -6.51 1.57
C GLY A 26 3.44 -5.58 0.55
N PHE A 27 2.45 -6.10 -0.15
CA PHE A 27 1.77 -5.42 -1.24
C PHE A 27 0.39 -4.90 -0.84
N SER A 28 -0.09 -3.92 -1.61
CA SER A 28 -1.39 -3.27 -1.36
C SER A 28 -2.59 -4.10 -1.85
N GLY A 29 -2.39 -4.92 -2.86
CA GLY A 29 -3.44 -5.52 -3.67
C GLY A 29 -3.81 -4.67 -4.88
N ALA A 30 -4.64 -5.19 -5.76
CA ALA A 30 -4.91 -4.65 -7.08
C ALA A 30 -6.42 -4.47 -7.35
N LEU A 31 -7.06 -3.52 -6.68
CA LEU A 31 -8.46 -3.15 -6.94
C LEU A 31 -8.59 -2.22 -8.14
N ALA A 32 -7.74 -1.19 -8.17
CA ALA A 32 -7.76 -0.13 -9.18
C ALA A 32 -6.80 -0.40 -10.34
N TRP A 33 -5.75 -1.19 -10.14
CA TRP A 33 -4.69 -1.41 -11.12
C TRP A 33 -5.18 -1.70 -12.54
N PRO A 34 -6.18 -2.56 -12.80
CA PRO A 34 -6.67 -2.83 -14.16
C PRO A 34 -7.22 -1.60 -14.88
N PHE A 35 -7.53 -0.53 -14.15
CA PHE A 35 -8.12 0.71 -14.64
C PHE A 35 -7.18 1.91 -14.57
N LEU A 36 -6.02 1.76 -13.95
CA LEU A 36 -4.99 2.80 -13.86
C LEU A 36 -4.20 2.94 -15.16
N TYR A 37 -4.08 1.86 -15.93
CA TYR A 37 -3.40 1.89 -17.19
C TYR A 37 -4.18 2.72 -18.23
N PRO A 38 -3.50 3.46 -19.14
CA PRO A 38 -4.12 4.55 -19.91
C PRO A 38 -5.16 4.13 -20.95
N TRP A 39 -5.23 2.86 -21.31
CA TRP A 39 -6.05 2.43 -22.43
C TRP A 39 -7.51 2.13 -22.13
N PRO A 40 -7.89 1.49 -21.03
CA PRO A 40 -9.31 1.30 -20.76
C PRO A 40 -9.93 2.64 -20.40
N GLN A 41 -10.90 3.07 -21.20
CA GLN A 41 -11.78 4.15 -20.80
C GLN A 41 -12.51 3.72 -19.54
N ARG A 42 -12.51 4.58 -18.54
CA ARG A 42 -13.12 4.30 -17.25
C ARG A 42 -14.16 5.36 -16.87
N PRO A 43 -15.21 5.01 -16.12
CA PRO A 43 -16.12 5.99 -15.56
C PRO A 43 -15.36 7.00 -14.67
N SER A 44 -15.84 8.24 -14.67
CA SER A 44 -15.33 9.26 -13.74
C SER A 44 -15.51 8.80 -12.29
N GLY A 45 -14.50 9.06 -11.44
CA GLY A 45 -14.53 8.71 -10.02
C GLY A 45 -14.28 7.24 -9.71
N LEU A 46 -13.98 6.38 -10.71
CA LEU A 46 -13.71 4.97 -10.47
C LEU A 46 -12.46 4.75 -9.61
N ILE A 47 -11.38 5.47 -9.91
CA ILE A 47 -10.11 5.34 -9.19
C ILE A 47 -10.27 5.82 -7.74
N GLU A 48 -10.87 6.97 -7.54
CA GLU A 48 -11.11 7.52 -6.21
C GLU A 48 -11.99 6.59 -5.37
N THR A 49 -13.00 5.99 -5.99
CA THR A 49 -13.86 4.99 -5.32
C THR A 49 -13.07 3.74 -4.95
N ALA A 50 -12.19 3.25 -5.82
CA ALA A 50 -11.35 2.09 -5.56
C ALA A 50 -10.35 2.38 -4.42
N PHE A 51 -9.71 3.54 -4.40
CA PHE A 51 -8.79 3.93 -3.33
C PHE A 51 -9.48 4.15 -1.98
N LYS A 52 -10.70 4.70 -1.96
CA LYS A 52 -11.54 4.74 -0.75
C LYS A 52 -11.82 3.34 -0.21
N GLU A 53 -12.17 2.41 -1.09
CA GLU A 53 -12.42 1.02 -0.71
C GLU A 53 -11.14 0.33 -0.26
N LEU A 54 -10.00 0.58 -0.92
CA LEU A 54 -8.69 0.08 -0.51
C LEU A 54 -8.37 0.53 0.92
N ALA A 55 -8.44 1.83 1.20
CA ALA A 55 -8.19 2.39 2.51
C ALA A 55 -9.18 1.85 3.57
N ARG A 56 -10.46 1.70 3.23
CA ARG A 56 -11.46 1.10 4.12
C ARG A 56 -11.11 -0.32 4.52
N ARG A 57 -10.52 -1.11 3.62
CA ARG A 57 -10.09 -2.49 3.89
C ARG A 57 -8.81 -2.54 4.71
N TRP A 58 -7.86 -1.67 4.40
CA TRP A 58 -6.56 -1.64 5.07
C TRP A 58 -6.62 -1.07 6.49
N LYS A 59 -7.49 -0.10 6.75
CA LYS A 59 -7.56 0.56 8.05
C LYS A 59 -7.66 -0.40 9.25
N PRO A 60 -8.57 -1.39 9.28
CA PRO A 60 -8.63 -2.34 10.41
C PRO A 60 -7.38 -3.23 10.51
N ILE A 61 -6.71 -3.53 9.40
CA ILE A 61 -5.46 -4.29 9.38
C ILE A 61 -4.34 -3.44 10.00
N LEU A 62 -4.18 -2.21 9.54
CA LEU A 62 -3.17 -1.28 10.05
C LEU A 62 -3.37 -0.96 11.54
N ASN A 63 -4.61 -0.92 12.02
CA ASN A 63 -4.87 -0.77 13.46
C ASN A 63 -4.25 -1.94 14.27
N VAL A 64 -4.33 -3.17 13.76
CA VAL A 64 -3.68 -4.33 14.42
C VAL A 64 -2.15 -4.22 14.35
N TYR A 65 -1.60 -3.73 13.25
CA TYR A 65 -0.17 -3.44 13.13
C TYR A 65 0.26 -2.38 14.16
N ASP A 66 -0.58 -1.36 14.39
CA ASP A 66 -0.33 -0.33 15.40
C ASP A 66 -0.36 -0.91 16.82
N GLU A 67 -1.34 -1.72 17.15
CA GLU A 67 -1.41 -2.45 18.42
C GLU A 67 -0.17 -3.35 18.65
N CYS A 68 0.37 -3.93 17.57
CA CYS A 68 1.58 -4.76 17.61
C CYS A 68 2.89 -3.94 17.63
N GLY A 69 2.86 -2.63 17.40
CA GLY A 69 4.05 -1.79 17.29
C GLY A 69 4.91 -2.11 16.08
N VAL A 70 4.29 -2.52 14.97
CA VAL A 70 4.95 -2.95 13.72
C VAL A 70 4.48 -2.06 12.58
N ASP A 71 5.40 -1.54 11.77
CA ASP A 71 5.09 -0.80 10.56
C ASP A 71 4.74 -1.76 9.42
N TYR A 72 3.72 -1.43 8.62
CA TYR A 72 3.47 -2.10 7.35
C TYR A 72 4.08 -1.28 6.22
N CYS A 73 5.12 -1.82 5.60
CA CYS A 73 5.88 -1.17 4.55
C CYS A 73 5.40 -1.68 3.19
N TYR A 74 4.63 -0.84 2.49
CA TYR A 74 4.14 -1.18 1.15
C TYR A 74 5.28 -1.10 0.15
N GLU A 75 5.50 -2.19 -0.57
CA GLU A 75 6.37 -2.16 -1.75
C GLU A 75 5.59 -1.50 -2.90
N LEU A 76 6.11 -0.38 -3.39
CA LEU A 76 5.52 0.33 -4.53
C LEU A 76 5.90 -0.41 -5.82
N HIS A 77 4.96 -1.22 -6.33
CA HIS A 77 5.25 -2.21 -7.36
C HIS A 77 4.24 -2.12 -8.52
N PRO A 78 4.69 -2.07 -9.80
CA PRO A 78 3.81 -2.21 -10.95
C PRO A 78 2.98 -3.50 -10.88
N GLY A 79 1.67 -3.39 -11.10
CA GLY A 79 0.74 -4.51 -10.91
C GLY A 79 -0.06 -4.43 -9.62
N GLU A 80 0.32 -3.54 -8.71
CA GLU A 80 -0.37 -3.23 -7.46
C GLU A 80 -1.06 -1.86 -7.54
N ASP A 81 -2.01 -1.59 -6.65
CA ASP A 81 -2.67 -0.28 -6.60
C ASP A 81 -1.70 0.82 -6.17
N LEU A 82 -0.75 0.51 -5.28
CA LEU A 82 0.32 1.40 -4.88
C LEU A 82 1.58 1.09 -5.69
N PHE A 83 1.86 1.87 -6.73
CA PHE A 83 2.99 1.64 -7.62
C PHE A 83 3.92 2.85 -7.78
N ASP A 84 3.50 4.02 -7.27
CA ASP A 84 4.29 5.26 -7.27
C ASP A 84 3.94 6.15 -6.07
N GLY A 85 4.60 7.29 -5.95
CA GLY A 85 4.35 8.24 -4.87
C GLY A 85 2.93 8.80 -4.88
N SER A 86 2.39 9.14 -6.04
CA SER A 86 1.04 9.72 -6.16
C SER A 86 -0.05 8.76 -5.70
N THR A 87 0.08 7.47 -6.02
CA THR A 87 -0.85 6.45 -5.57
C THR A 87 -0.72 6.19 -4.08
N PHE A 88 0.49 6.22 -3.54
CA PHE A 88 0.72 6.11 -2.10
C PHE A 88 0.12 7.31 -1.34
N GLU A 89 0.34 8.54 -1.80
CA GLU A 89 -0.26 9.75 -1.22
C GLU A 89 -1.78 9.68 -1.18
N MET A 90 -2.41 9.33 -2.31
CA MET A 90 -3.88 9.16 -2.39
C MET A 90 -4.39 8.14 -1.36
N PHE A 91 -3.69 7.04 -1.19
CA PHE A 91 -4.04 6.02 -0.21
C PHE A 91 -3.92 6.53 1.23
N VAL A 92 -2.80 7.18 1.57
CA VAL A 92 -2.54 7.74 2.90
C VAL A 92 -3.55 8.84 3.24
N ASP A 93 -3.94 9.66 2.27
CA ASP A 93 -4.99 10.68 2.46
C ASP A 93 -6.32 10.05 2.85
N TYR A 94 -6.75 8.98 2.19
CA TYR A 94 -7.97 8.26 2.58
C TYR A 94 -7.84 7.53 3.92
N LEU A 95 -6.64 7.15 4.33
CA LEU A 95 -6.33 6.61 5.66
C LEU A 95 -6.22 7.70 6.74
N LYS A 96 -6.21 8.99 6.35
CA LYS A 96 -6.00 10.15 7.23
C LYS A 96 -4.64 10.11 7.93
N GLY A 97 -3.60 9.76 7.20
CA GLY A 97 -2.23 9.72 7.71
C GLY A 97 -1.99 8.62 8.74
N HIS A 98 -2.48 7.42 8.51
CA HIS A 98 -2.27 6.32 9.46
C HIS A 98 -0.78 6.03 9.68
N PRO A 99 -0.25 6.07 10.93
CA PRO A 99 1.19 6.07 11.21
C PRO A 99 1.90 4.77 10.81
N ARG A 100 1.16 3.67 10.63
CA ARG A 100 1.72 2.38 10.24
C ARG A 100 1.71 2.12 8.73
N ALA A 101 1.25 3.05 7.92
CA ALA A 101 1.35 2.98 6.48
C ALA A 101 2.68 3.60 6.04
N CYS A 102 3.68 2.74 5.80
CA CYS A 102 5.04 3.12 5.43
C CYS A 102 5.39 2.61 4.02
N ILE A 103 6.53 3.01 3.51
CA ILE A 103 7.02 2.58 2.18
C ILE A 103 8.18 1.60 2.36
N ASN A 104 8.15 0.51 1.60
CA ASN A 104 9.35 -0.26 1.26
C ASN A 104 9.82 0.23 -0.11
N TYR A 105 10.96 0.91 -0.14
CA TYR A 105 11.49 1.49 -1.36
C TYR A 105 12.37 0.51 -2.12
N ASP A 106 11.90 0.07 -3.29
CA ASP A 106 12.70 -0.67 -4.26
C ASP A 106 12.91 0.20 -5.51
N PRO A 107 14.10 0.79 -5.71
CA PRO A 107 14.36 1.67 -6.85
C PRO A 107 14.25 0.97 -8.20
N SER A 108 14.35 -0.35 -8.27
CA SER A 108 14.26 -1.09 -9.54
C SER A 108 12.91 -0.90 -10.21
N HIS A 109 11.83 -0.82 -9.42
CA HIS A 109 10.47 -0.59 -9.95
C HIS A 109 10.29 0.82 -10.50
N PHE A 110 10.99 1.80 -9.93
CA PHE A 110 10.99 3.18 -10.42
C PHE A 110 11.78 3.30 -11.74
N VAL A 111 12.94 2.63 -11.84
CA VAL A 111 13.72 2.57 -13.07
C VAL A 111 12.89 1.95 -14.20
N LEU A 112 12.19 0.84 -13.95
CA LEU A 112 11.33 0.18 -14.93
C LEU A 112 10.19 1.07 -15.43
N GLN A 113 9.70 1.98 -14.57
CA GLN A 113 8.64 2.93 -14.90
C GLN A 113 9.16 4.25 -15.47
N CYS A 114 10.48 4.39 -15.67
CA CYS A 114 11.14 5.64 -16.09
C CYS A 114 10.87 6.82 -15.14
N LEU A 115 10.67 6.53 -13.85
CA LEU A 115 10.52 7.55 -12.81
C LEU A 115 11.89 7.96 -12.25
N ASP A 116 11.97 9.19 -11.74
CA ASP A 116 13.17 9.68 -11.05
C ASP A 116 13.26 9.05 -9.66
N TYR A 117 14.02 7.97 -9.58
CA TYR A 117 14.18 7.20 -8.35
C TYR A 117 15.05 7.93 -7.30
N LEU A 118 15.90 8.88 -7.69
CA LEU A 118 16.70 9.66 -6.74
C LEU A 118 15.85 10.76 -6.09
N SER A 119 15.12 11.53 -6.89
CA SER A 119 14.20 12.54 -6.37
C SER A 119 13.14 11.96 -5.44
N PHE A 120 12.77 10.70 -5.61
CA PHE A 120 11.83 10.02 -4.71
C PHE A 120 12.33 9.97 -3.26
N ILE A 121 13.64 9.77 -3.07
CA ILE A 121 14.26 9.72 -1.72
C ILE A 121 14.17 11.08 -1.02
N ASP A 122 14.26 12.16 -1.79
CA ASP A 122 14.18 13.52 -1.23
C ASP A 122 12.73 13.92 -0.89
N LEU A 123 11.74 13.27 -1.51
CA LEU A 123 10.31 13.57 -1.30
C LEU A 123 9.70 12.76 -0.15
N TYR A 124 10.18 11.53 0.06
CA TYR A 124 9.61 10.55 1.00
C TYR A 124 10.66 9.99 1.97
#